data_1ce98f514c096db6f4a5274974561b92
#
_entry.id   1ce98f514c096db6f4a5274974561b92
#
_cell.length_a   1.000
_cell.length_b   1.000
_cell.length_c   1.000
_cell.angle_alpha   90.00
_cell.angle_beta   90.00
_cell.angle_gamma   90.00
#
_symmetry.space_group_name_H-M   'P 1'
#
loop_
_entity.id
_entity.type
_entity.pdbx_description
1 polymer ?
#
loop_
_entity_poly.entity_id
_entity_poly.type
_entity_poly.pdbx_seq_one_letter_code
_entity_poly.pdbx_strand_id
1 'polypeptide(L)' 'DNASSHNKLSDAVELLITLRNEARAQKNFALSDQIRDQLSEVGIHLKDGKDGTTFSLD' A
#
# COMPACT_ATOMS: atom_id res chain seq x y z
N ASP A 1 -17.29 12.89 -10.72
CA ASP A 1 -18.06 11.78 -10.21
C ASP A 1 -17.62 11.40 -8.82
N ASN A 2 -18.57 11.44 -7.89
CA ASN A 2 -18.25 11.21 -6.48
C ASN A 2 -17.76 9.78 -6.23
N ALA A 3 -18.34 8.83 -6.93
CA ALA A 3 -17.92 7.43 -6.76
C ALA A 3 -16.47 7.22 -7.21
N SER A 4 -16.11 7.83 -8.34
CA SER A 4 -14.73 7.77 -8.81
C SER A 4 -13.77 8.44 -7.83
N SER A 5 -14.12 9.61 -7.33
CA SER A 5 -13.28 10.32 -6.37
C SER A 5 -13.12 9.53 -5.10
N HIS A 6 -14.20 8.90 -4.64
CA HIS A 6 -14.16 8.11 -3.43
C HIS A 6 -13.23 6.91 -3.56
N ASN A 7 -13.21 6.27 -4.71
CA ASN A 7 -12.43 5.06 -4.94
C ASN A 7 -10.97 5.33 -5.30
N LYS A 8 -10.65 6.55 -5.72
CA LYS A 8 -9.29 6.87 -6.15
C LYS A 8 -8.25 6.74 -5.06
N LEU A 9 -8.60 7.05 -3.82
CA LEU A 9 -7.67 6.87 -2.72
C LEU A 9 -7.36 5.40 -2.53
N SER A 10 -8.38 4.55 -2.51
CA SER A 10 -8.18 3.11 -2.43
C SER A 10 -7.34 2.59 -3.58
N ASP A 11 -7.64 3.04 -4.79
CA ASP A 11 -6.90 2.61 -5.98
C ASP A 11 -5.43 2.99 -5.89
N ALA A 12 -5.14 4.20 -5.40
CA ALA A 12 -3.76 4.65 -5.24
C ALA A 12 -3.03 3.80 -4.21
N VAL A 13 -3.67 3.50 -3.10
CA VAL A 13 -3.06 2.67 -2.06
C VAL A 13 -2.84 1.25 -2.58
N GLU A 14 -3.80 0.71 -3.31
CA GLU A 14 -3.66 -0.63 -3.89
C GLU A 14 -2.49 -0.68 -4.88
N LEU A 15 -2.30 0.38 -5.67
CA LEU A 15 -1.15 0.46 -6.57
C LEU A 15 0.16 0.43 -5.79
N LEU A 16 0.24 1.19 -4.71
CA LEU A 16 1.43 1.22 -3.88
C LEU A 16 1.69 -0.13 -3.20
N ILE A 17 0.62 -0.81 -2.78
CA ILE A 17 0.74 -2.17 -2.23
C ILE A 17 1.31 -3.11 -3.28
N THR A 18 0.82 -3.03 -4.52
CA THR A 18 1.32 -3.86 -5.61
C THR A 18 2.81 -3.61 -5.84
N LEU A 19 3.23 -2.34 -5.90
CA LEU A 19 4.64 -1.99 -6.08
C LEU A 19 5.50 -2.51 -4.93
N ARG A 20 5.00 -2.40 -3.70
CA ARG A 20 5.70 -2.92 -2.53
C ARG A 20 5.87 -4.43 -2.63
N ASN A 21 4.82 -5.13 -3.02
CA ASN A 21 4.87 -6.58 -3.11
C ASN A 21 5.79 -7.03 -4.24
N GLU A 22 5.81 -6.30 -5.35
CA GLU A 22 6.76 -6.58 -6.43
C GLU A 22 8.20 -6.38 -5.97
N ALA A 23 8.46 -5.31 -5.21
CA ALA A 23 9.79 -5.07 -4.68
C ALA A 23 10.23 -6.23 -3.78
N ARG A 24 9.33 -6.74 -2.94
CA ARG A 24 9.64 -7.89 -2.09
C ARG A 24 9.91 -9.14 -2.91
N ALA A 25 9.14 -9.36 -3.97
CA ALA A 25 9.34 -10.51 -4.84
C ALA A 25 10.70 -10.47 -5.52
N GLN A 26 11.20 -9.28 -5.80
CA GLN A 26 12.53 -9.07 -6.38
C GLN A 26 13.61 -8.98 -5.31
N LYS A 27 13.26 -9.19 -4.04
CA LYS A 27 14.17 -9.10 -2.91
C LYS A 27 14.71 -7.69 -2.69
N ASN A 28 13.99 -6.69 -3.17
CA ASN A 28 14.34 -5.29 -2.94
C ASN A 28 13.64 -4.82 -1.67
N PHE A 29 14.12 -5.31 -0.55
CA PHE A 29 13.46 -5.05 0.74
C PHE A 29 13.60 -3.61 1.19
N ALA A 30 14.68 -2.94 0.80
CA ALA A 30 14.85 -1.53 1.12
C ALA A 30 13.71 -0.69 0.53
N LEU A 31 13.36 -0.95 -0.73
CA LEU A 31 12.27 -0.22 -1.38
C LEU A 31 10.92 -0.57 -0.76
N SER A 32 10.69 -1.85 -0.49
CA SER A 32 9.41 -2.26 0.11
C SER A 32 9.22 -1.63 1.49
N ASP A 33 10.25 -1.57 2.29
CA ASP A 33 10.19 -0.94 3.61
C ASP A 33 9.98 0.56 3.48
N GLN A 34 10.62 1.20 2.52
CA GLN A 34 10.46 2.63 2.28
C GLN A 34 9.00 2.97 1.94
N ILE A 35 8.39 2.18 1.06
CA ILE A 35 6.98 2.39 0.69
C ILE A 35 6.10 2.28 1.93
N ARG A 36 6.29 1.23 2.72
CA ARG A 36 5.51 1.03 3.93
C ARG A 36 5.68 2.18 4.91
N ASP A 37 6.92 2.60 5.15
CA ASP A 37 7.21 3.64 6.12
C ASP A 37 6.63 4.98 5.69
N GLN A 38 6.74 5.31 4.41
CA GLN A 38 6.17 6.56 3.91
C GLN A 38 4.66 6.58 3.99
N LEU A 39 4.02 5.46 3.71
CA LEU A 39 2.57 5.35 3.87
C LEU A 39 2.17 5.52 5.34
N SER A 40 2.92 4.91 6.24
CA SER A 40 2.65 5.04 7.66
C SER A 40 2.73 6.49 8.14
N GLU A 41 3.67 7.26 7.58
CA GLU A 41 3.82 8.67 7.94
C GLU A 41 2.60 9.51 7.58
N VAL A 42 1.86 9.11 6.56
CA VAL A 42 0.65 9.84 6.16
C VAL A 42 -0.62 9.17 6.70
N GLY A 43 -0.48 8.25 7.64
CA GLY A 43 -1.63 7.64 8.30
C GLY A 43 -2.20 6.41 7.62
N ILE A 44 -1.47 5.82 6.69
CA ILE A 44 -1.91 4.62 5.98
C ILE A 44 -1.04 3.45 6.44
N HIS A 45 -1.66 2.48 7.11
CA HIS A 45 -0.93 1.36 7.68
C HIS A 45 -1.21 0.09 6.90
N LEU A 46 -0.16 -0.55 6.41
CA LEU A 46 -0.27 -1.79 5.66
C LEU A 46 -0.21 -2.99 6.60
N LYS A 47 -1.00 -4.00 6.28
CA LYS A 47 -1.04 -5.23 7.07
C LYS A 47 -1.05 -6.42 6.13
N ASP A 48 -0.09 -7.32 6.31
CA ASP A 48 -0.02 -8.55 5.53
C ASP A 48 -0.85 -9.63 6.19
N GLY A 49 -1.58 -10.37 5.37
CA GLY A 49 -2.41 -11.47 5.83
C GLY A 49 -2.37 -12.63 4.85
N LYS A 50 -3.09 -13.69 5.18
CA LYS A 50 -3.12 -14.89 4.34
C LYS A 50 -3.70 -14.61 2.96
N ASP A 51 -4.65 -13.70 2.89
CA ASP A 51 -5.36 -13.39 1.65
C ASP A 51 -4.74 -12.23 0.89
N GLY A 52 -3.59 -11.73 1.37
CA GLY A 52 -2.90 -10.62 0.73
C GLY A 52 -2.66 -9.47 1.70
N THR A 53 -2.31 -8.33 1.14
CA THR A 53 -2.03 -7.13 1.91
C THR A 53 -3.26 -6.23 1.96
N THR A 54 -3.62 -5.79 3.15
CA THR A 54 -4.70 -4.82 3.34
C THR A 54 -4.12 -3.55 3.94
N PHE A 55 -4.96 -2.51 4.06
CA PHE A 55 -4.52 -1.28 4.68
C PHE A 55 -5.61 -0.74 5.59
N SER A 56 -5.20 0.09 6.54
CA SER A 56 -6.10 0.82 7.40
C SER A 56 -5.66 2.27 7.47
N LEU A 57 -6.61 3.14 7.74
CA LEU A 57 -6.35 4.57 7.86
C LEU A 57 -6.43 4.99 9.33
N ASP A 58 -5.56 5.91 9.70
CA ASP A 58 -5.65 6.52 11.03
C ASP A 58 -6.82 7.47 11.12
#